data_d00e559f1bf68effa1efa40412922b34
#
_entry.id   d00e559f1bf68effa1efa40412922b34
#
_cell.length_a   1.000
_cell.length_b   1.000
_cell.length_c   1.000
_cell.angle_alpha   90.00
_cell.angle_beta   90.00
_cell.angle_gamma   90.00
#
_symmetry.space_group_name_H-M   'P 1'
#
loop_
_entity.id
_entity.type
_entity.pdbx_description
1 polymer ?
#
loop_
_entity_poly.entity_id
_entity_poly.type
_entity_poly.pdbx_seq_one_letter_code
_entity_poly.pdbx_strand_id
1 'polypeptide(L)'
;MAPGKSDNTSGGLIISTTTGKKIAIVTGSALGLGYELARQLIDRGWFVAGIDFNAQRQAELSQSFGKDEYRAFVGDVSDESFVKNSIAAIRQIGHIDLLINNAGQPSFKVPTAYEGADVDKCLKGLKGMILWSVETLKADDEHDLKIANVMSPPATRGNANESVYCAAKWGEKGYTNSLKAAYKGSSVKIVGVYPGGIDTDFYRDSHDYVSEDKQHTFMSPAELAEIILFNLVNDANLTVSDILIERNYR
;
A
#
# COMPACT_ATOMS: atom_id res chain seq x y z
N MET A 1 -51.80 -15.77 -22.17
CA MET A 1 -51.57 -14.44 -21.58
C MET A 1 -50.34 -14.54 -20.71
N ALA A 2 -49.22 -13.98 -21.15
CA ALA A 2 -47.97 -13.92 -20.38
C ALA A 2 -47.98 -12.62 -19.53
N PRO A 3 -47.51 -12.63 -18.27
CA PRO A 3 -47.43 -11.43 -17.45
C PRO A 3 -46.23 -10.57 -17.87
N GLY A 4 -46.47 -9.27 -17.94
CA GLY A 4 -45.55 -8.26 -18.40
C GLY A 4 -44.28 -8.14 -17.55
N LYS A 5 -43.16 -7.91 -18.21
CA LYS A 5 -41.90 -7.46 -17.62
C LYS A 5 -42.09 -6.02 -17.13
N SER A 6 -41.93 -5.82 -15.83
CA SER A 6 -41.77 -4.49 -15.27
C SER A 6 -40.33 -4.01 -15.56
N ASP A 7 -40.20 -3.00 -16.41
CA ASP A 7 -38.97 -2.26 -16.59
C ASP A 7 -38.65 -1.50 -15.32
N ASN A 8 -37.66 -2.01 -14.59
CA ASN A 8 -37.08 -1.31 -13.46
C ASN A 8 -35.75 -0.66 -13.96
N THR A 9 -35.91 0.43 -14.68
CA THR A 9 -34.79 1.34 -15.01
C THR A 9 -34.39 2.11 -13.74
N SER A 10 -33.63 1.47 -12.84
CA SER A 10 -32.83 2.20 -11.88
C SER A 10 -31.69 2.86 -12.67
N GLY A 11 -31.87 4.14 -13.01
CA GLY A 11 -30.82 4.97 -13.58
C GLY A 11 -29.67 5.06 -12.58
N GLY A 12 -28.67 4.18 -12.72
CA GLY A 12 -27.39 4.36 -12.11
C GLY A 12 -26.79 5.65 -12.64
N LEU A 13 -26.65 6.64 -11.76
CA LEU A 13 -25.94 7.87 -12.06
C LEU A 13 -24.52 7.46 -12.45
N ILE A 14 -24.21 7.49 -13.74
CA ILE A 14 -22.83 7.39 -14.22
C ILE A 14 -22.16 8.68 -13.77
N ILE A 15 -21.51 8.63 -12.60
CA ILE A 15 -20.68 9.74 -12.14
C ILE A 15 -19.49 9.78 -13.08
N SER A 16 -19.50 10.73 -13.99
CA SER A 16 -18.35 11.10 -14.81
C SER A 16 -17.14 11.21 -13.89
N THR A 17 -16.10 10.41 -14.15
CA THR A 17 -14.83 10.47 -13.43
C THR A 17 -14.34 11.90 -13.40
N THR A 18 -14.24 12.48 -12.22
CA THR A 18 -14.01 13.91 -12.02
C THR A 18 -12.65 14.38 -12.56
N THR A 19 -11.74 13.46 -12.87
CA THR A 19 -10.38 13.81 -13.27
C THR A 19 -9.90 13.21 -14.60
N GLY A 20 -10.49 12.12 -15.10
CA GLY A 20 -9.95 11.37 -16.25
C GLY A 20 -8.56 10.73 -15.98
N LYS A 21 -8.05 10.84 -14.75
CA LYS A 21 -6.76 10.29 -14.32
C LYS A 21 -6.94 8.87 -13.77
N LYS A 22 -5.91 8.02 -13.90
CA LYS A 22 -5.80 6.77 -13.15
C LYS A 22 -5.72 7.07 -11.66
N ILE A 23 -6.34 6.24 -10.82
CA ILE A 23 -6.40 6.44 -9.37
C ILE A 23 -5.54 5.40 -8.66
N ALA A 24 -4.62 5.88 -7.83
CA ALA A 24 -3.83 5.07 -6.93
C ALA A 24 -4.18 5.32 -5.47
N ILE A 25 -4.26 4.26 -4.68
CA ILE A 25 -4.28 4.30 -3.22
C ILE A 25 -2.88 3.98 -2.71
N VAL A 26 -2.34 4.83 -1.84
CA VAL A 26 -1.05 4.58 -1.18
C VAL A 26 -1.24 4.64 0.33
N THR A 27 -1.07 3.51 1.03
CA THR A 27 -1.11 3.48 2.50
C THR A 27 0.26 3.80 3.09
N GLY A 28 0.30 4.52 4.22
CA GLY A 28 1.55 5.06 4.78
C GLY A 28 2.17 6.16 3.91
N SER A 29 1.32 7.02 3.34
CA SER A 29 1.72 8.01 2.32
C SER A 29 2.35 9.29 2.87
N ALA A 30 2.39 9.46 4.20
CA ALA A 30 2.85 10.72 4.79
C ALA A 30 4.36 10.90 4.74
N LEU A 31 5.15 9.84 4.83
CA LEU A 31 6.60 9.88 4.98
C LEU A 31 7.30 8.75 4.19
N GLY A 32 8.61 8.86 4.06
CA GLY A 32 9.48 7.81 3.53
C GLY A 32 9.09 7.29 2.15
N LEU A 33 9.11 5.98 1.99
CA LEU A 33 8.78 5.33 0.71
C LEU A 33 7.36 5.65 0.24
N GLY A 34 6.37 5.64 1.15
CA GLY A 34 4.98 5.94 0.79
C GLY A 34 4.79 7.34 0.25
N TYR A 35 5.49 8.33 0.81
CA TYR A 35 5.50 9.70 0.30
C TYR A 35 6.11 9.76 -1.11
N GLU A 36 7.25 9.13 -1.33
CA GLU A 36 7.90 9.13 -2.64
C GLU A 36 7.07 8.39 -3.71
N LEU A 37 6.41 7.28 -3.35
CA LEU A 37 5.47 6.60 -4.23
C LEU A 37 4.31 7.52 -4.62
N ALA A 38 3.70 8.21 -3.64
CA ALA A 38 2.61 9.14 -3.89
C ALA A 38 3.05 10.31 -4.79
N ARG A 39 4.16 10.96 -4.45
CA ARG A 39 4.73 12.08 -5.22
C ARG A 39 5.01 11.68 -6.67
N GLN A 40 5.71 10.57 -6.87
CA GLN A 40 6.09 10.13 -8.21
C GLN A 40 4.92 9.61 -9.04
N LEU A 41 3.83 9.12 -8.43
CA LEU A 41 2.59 8.81 -9.11
C LEU A 41 1.92 10.10 -9.60
N ILE A 42 1.88 11.15 -8.77
CA ILE A 42 1.36 12.47 -9.15
C ILE A 42 2.15 13.05 -10.32
N ASP A 43 3.50 12.99 -10.26
CA ASP A 43 4.38 13.43 -11.36
C ASP A 43 4.10 12.68 -12.68
N ARG A 44 3.56 11.47 -12.61
CA ARG A 44 3.13 10.65 -13.77
C ARG A 44 1.68 10.87 -14.17
N GLY A 45 1.02 11.87 -13.59
CA GLY A 45 -0.35 12.25 -13.93
C GLY A 45 -1.45 11.41 -13.26
N TRP A 46 -1.14 10.64 -12.22
CA TRP A 46 -2.13 9.90 -11.45
C TRP A 46 -2.81 10.80 -10.42
N PHE A 47 -4.03 10.44 -10.06
CA PHE A 47 -4.65 10.93 -8.84
C PHE A 47 -4.28 9.97 -7.69
N VAL A 48 -3.86 10.52 -6.55
CA VAL A 48 -3.46 9.71 -5.39
C VAL A 48 -4.40 9.92 -4.21
N ALA A 49 -5.00 8.85 -3.74
CA ALA A 49 -5.64 8.78 -2.43
C ALA A 49 -4.58 8.36 -1.40
N GLY A 50 -4.09 9.33 -0.62
CA GLY A 50 -3.06 9.09 0.38
C GLY A 50 -3.66 8.74 1.74
N ILE A 51 -3.28 7.59 2.29
CA ILE A 51 -3.80 7.06 3.56
C ILE A 51 -2.69 7.10 4.61
N ASP A 52 -2.91 7.80 5.72
CA ASP A 52 -1.99 7.83 6.85
C ASP A 52 -2.70 8.29 8.13
N PHE A 53 -2.17 7.92 9.28
CA PHE A 53 -2.66 8.41 10.57
C PHE A 53 -2.06 9.78 10.95
N ASN A 54 -0.99 10.23 10.30
CA ASN A 54 -0.34 11.52 10.56
C ASN A 54 -1.13 12.68 9.94
N ALA A 55 -2.09 13.21 10.70
CA ALA A 55 -3.00 14.26 10.24
C ALA A 55 -2.29 15.54 9.80
N GLN A 56 -1.24 15.96 10.55
CA GLN A 56 -0.50 17.18 10.22
C GLN A 56 0.18 17.03 8.85
N ARG A 57 0.92 15.94 8.66
CA ARG A 57 1.63 15.71 7.41
C ARG A 57 0.69 15.55 6.22
N GLN A 58 -0.44 14.87 6.42
CA GLN A 58 -1.48 14.74 5.40
C GLN A 58 -2.08 16.09 4.98
N ALA A 59 -2.27 17.02 5.92
CA ALA A 59 -2.73 18.37 5.61
C ALA A 59 -1.71 19.17 4.78
N GLU A 60 -0.42 19.06 5.13
CA GLU A 60 0.68 19.67 4.37
C GLU A 60 0.74 19.13 2.93
N LEU A 61 0.61 17.81 2.74
CA LEU A 61 0.62 17.18 1.42
C LEU A 61 -0.58 17.60 0.57
N SER A 62 -1.77 17.69 1.16
CA SER A 62 -2.97 18.17 0.47
C SER A 62 -2.84 19.61 -0.02
N GLN A 63 -2.10 20.45 0.70
CA GLN A 63 -1.81 21.82 0.26
C GLN A 63 -0.75 21.85 -0.84
N SER A 64 0.27 20.99 -0.75
CA SER A 64 1.39 20.96 -1.69
C SER A 64 1.02 20.42 -3.06
N PHE A 65 0.23 19.34 -3.13
CA PHE A 65 -0.13 18.67 -4.39
C PHE A 65 -1.41 19.22 -5.03
N GLY A 66 -2.30 19.80 -4.23
CA GLY A 66 -3.58 20.28 -4.73
C GLY A 66 -4.67 19.21 -4.85
N LYS A 67 -5.91 19.67 -4.88
CA LYS A 67 -7.13 18.82 -4.78
C LYS A 67 -7.38 17.92 -6.01
N ASP A 68 -6.83 18.30 -7.16
CA ASP A 68 -7.02 17.57 -8.42
C ASP A 68 -5.96 16.47 -8.63
N GLU A 69 -5.03 16.31 -7.68
CA GLU A 69 -3.92 15.37 -7.72
C GLU A 69 -3.84 14.48 -6.48
N TYR A 70 -4.25 15.02 -5.32
CA TYR A 70 -4.11 14.33 -4.05
C TYR A 70 -5.32 14.54 -3.14
N ARG A 71 -5.76 13.47 -2.50
CA ARG A 71 -6.73 13.54 -1.40
C ARG A 71 -6.24 12.74 -0.22
N ALA A 72 -6.14 13.40 0.93
CA ALA A 72 -5.77 12.77 2.18
C ALA A 72 -6.96 12.06 2.83
N PHE A 73 -6.69 10.87 3.37
CA PHE A 73 -7.57 10.10 4.23
C PHE A 73 -6.81 9.82 5.51
N VAL A 74 -7.24 10.44 6.61
CA VAL A 74 -6.55 10.37 7.90
C VAL A 74 -7.18 9.33 8.80
N GLY A 75 -6.43 8.28 9.14
CA GLY A 75 -6.92 7.21 10.01
C GLY A 75 -5.98 6.03 10.13
N ASP A 76 -6.34 5.07 10.98
CA ASP A 76 -5.61 3.82 11.19
C ASP A 76 -5.97 2.83 10.07
N VAL A 77 -4.97 2.36 9.33
CA VAL A 77 -5.14 1.39 8.23
C VAL A 77 -5.77 0.08 8.69
N SER A 78 -5.70 -0.24 9.98
CA SER A 78 -6.27 -1.45 10.57
C SER A 78 -7.71 -1.28 11.10
N ASP A 79 -8.30 -0.08 10.99
CA ASP A 79 -9.71 0.17 11.33
C ASP A 79 -10.61 -0.17 10.13
N GLU A 80 -11.42 -1.20 10.28
CA GLU A 80 -12.28 -1.69 9.21
C GLU A 80 -13.30 -0.65 8.75
N SER A 81 -13.87 0.13 9.68
CA SER A 81 -14.85 1.16 9.35
C SER A 81 -14.22 2.31 8.57
N PHE A 82 -13.01 2.72 8.97
CA PHE A 82 -12.23 3.72 8.26
C PHE A 82 -11.91 3.24 6.82
N VAL A 83 -11.46 1.99 6.67
CA VAL A 83 -11.14 1.42 5.35
C VAL A 83 -12.37 1.42 4.44
N LYS A 84 -13.52 0.89 4.90
CA LYS A 84 -14.76 0.85 4.13
C LYS A 84 -15.23 2.25 3.70
N ASN A 85 -15.24 3.20 4.61
CA ASN A 85 -15.64 4.58 4.33
C ASN A 85 -14.70 5.26 3.34
N SER A 86 -13.40 5.02 3.46
CA SER A 86 -12.39 5.56 2.55
C SER A 86 -12.54 4.99 1.14
N ILE A 87 -12.67 3.68 1.00
CA ILE A 87 -12.91 3.04 -0.32
C ILE A 87 -14.19 3.58 -0.96
N ALA A 88 -15.29 3.68 -0.21
CA ALA A 88 -16.53 4.25 -0.73
C ALA A 88 -16.35 5.69 -1.21
N ALA A 89 -15.61 6.52 -0.48
CA ALA A 89 -15.32 7.90 -0.87
C ALA A 89 -14.37 8.01 -2.07
N ILE A 90 -13.38 7.10 -2.21
CA ILE A 90 -12.47 7.05 -3.35
C ILE A 90 -13.23 6.62 -4.62
N ARG A 91 -14.14 5.66 -4.52
CA ARG A 91 -15.00 5.21 -5.64
C ARG A 91 -15.90 6.32 -6.20
N GLN A 92 -16.22 7.35 -5.41
CA GLN A 92 -16.92 8.54 -5.91
C GLN A 92 -16.03 9.43 -6.80
N ILE A 93 -14.70 9.27 -6.74
CA ILE A 93 -13.74 9.98 -7.59
C ILE A 93 -13.58 9.23 -8.93
N GLY A 94 -13.53 7.90 -8.90
CA GLY A 94 -13.42 7.05 -10.08
C GLY A 94 -13.03 5.60 -9.75
N HIS A 95 -12.58 4.87 -10.77
CA HIS A 95 -12.06 3.51 -10.61
C HIS A 95 -10.72 3.51 -9.87
N ILE A 96 -10.47 2.46 -9.10
CA ILE A 96 -9.18 2.27 -8.44
C ILE A 96 -8.32 1.40 -9.36
N ASP A 97 -7.26 1.97 -9.92
CA ASP A 97 -6.37 1.27 -10.83
C ASP A 97 -5.19 0.61 -10.10
N LEU A 98 -4.79 1.18 -8.95
CA LEU A 98 -3.64 0.71 -8.19
C LEU A 98 -3.87 0.85 -6.69
N LEU A 99 -3.64 -0.22 -5.93
CA LEU A 99 -3.50 -0.19 -4.48
C LEU A 99 -2.05 -0.51 -4.12
N ILE A 100 -1.38 0.37 -3.36
CA ILE A 100 -0.08 0.11 -2.75
C ILE A 100 -0.24 0.00 -1.24
N ASN A 101 -0.23 -1.21 -0.73
CA ASN A 101 -0.16 -1.51 0.70
C ASN A 101 1.28 -1.33 1.17
N ASN A 102 1.61 -0.14 1.68
CA ASN A 102 2.94 0.21 2.16
C ASN A 102 2.98 0.50 3.67
N ALA A 103 1.84 0.82 4.29
CA ALA A 103 1.77 1.12 5.72
C ALA A 103 2.25 -0.08 6.57
N GLY A 104 3.15 0.20 7.51
CA GLY A 104 3.64 -0.77 8.47
C GLY A 104 4.45 -0.08 9.55
N GLN A 105 4.56 -0.74 10.71
CA GLN A 105 5.35 -0.25 11.83
C GLN A 105 6.28 -1.35 12.33
N PRO A 106 7.56 -1.06 12.57
CA PRO A 106 8.50 -2.04 13.10
C PRO A 106 8.42 -2.13 14.63
N SER A 107 8.88 -3.25 15.17
CA SER A 107 9.35 -3.38 16.54
C SER A 107 10.51 -4.36 16.54
N PHE A 108 11.67 -3.90 16.99
CA PHE A 108 12.92 -4.67 16.98
C PHE A 108 13.41 -4.83 18.41
N LYS A 109 13.23 -6.03 18.98
CA LYS A 109 13.56 -6.36 20.36
C LYS A 109 14.09 -7.78 20.45
N VAL A 110 14.88 -8.06 21.48
CA VAL A 110 15.17 -9.47 21.84
C VAL A 110 13.86 -10.21 22.12
N PRO A 111 13.75 -11.49 21.79
CA PRO A 111 12.48 -12.22 21.85
C PRO A 111 11.74 -12.16 23.20
N THR A 112 12.49 -12.06 24.30
CA THR A 112 11.93 -12.00 25.67
C THR A 112 11.47 -10.60 26.11
N ALA A 113 11.73 -9.56 25.32
CA ALA A 113 11.37 -8.17 25.64
C ALA A 113 10.11 -7.66 24.91
N TYR A 114 9.47 -8.50 24.11
CA TYR A 114 8.22 -8.15 23.45
C TYR A 114 7.05 -8.15 24.43
N GLU A 115 6.20 -7.14 24.33
CA GLU A 115 4.93 -7.01 25.04
C GLU A 115 3.77 -7.07 24.03
N GLY A 116 2.53 -7.20 24.55
CA GLY A 116 1.33 -7.26 23.71
C GLY A 116 1.18 -6.06 22.78
N ALA A 117 1.53 -4.85 23.26
CA ALA A 117 1.50 -3.64 22.45
C ALA A 117 2.45 -3.66 21.25
N ASP A 118 3.61 -4.30 21.39
CA ASP A 118 4.55 -4.48 20.26
C ASP A 118 3.99 -5.41 19.19
N VAL A 119 3.36 -6.50 19.65
CA VAL A 119 2.68 -7.45 18.76
C VAL A 119 1.56 -6.76 18.00
N ASP A 120 0.69 -6.05 18.72
CA ASP A 120 -0.42 -5.29 18.11
C ASP A 120 0.10 -4.26 17.10
N LYS A 121 1.15 -3.52 17.46
CA LYS A 121 1.80 -2.53 16.59
C LYS A 121 2.26 -3.16 15.26
N CYS A 122 3.01 -4.26 15.32
CA CYS A 122 3.53 -4.93 14.12
C CYS A 122 2.43 -5.56 13.26
N LEU A 123 1.41 -6.14 13.88
CA LEU A 123 0.32 -6.81 13.18
C LEU A 123 -0.67 -5.84 12.52
N LYS A 124 -0.69 -4.57 12.89
CA LYS A 124 -1.53 -3.54 12.23
C LYS A 124 -1.26 -3.45 10.74
N GLY A 125 0.01 -3.53 10.32
CA GLY A 125 0.37 -3.53 8.90
C GLY A 125 -0.24 -4.69 8.13
N LEU A 126 -0.12 -5.91 8.67
CA LEU A 126 -0.73 -7.10 8.08
C LEU A 126 -2.27 -7.00 8.04
N LYS A 127 -2.90 -6.61 9.15
CA LYS A 127 -4.37 -6.41 9.18
C LYS A 127 -4.82 -5.36 8.17
N GLY A 128 -4.11 -4.24 8.11
CA GLY A 128 -4.39 -3.17 7.15
C GLY A 128 -4.27 -3.65 5.71
N MET A 129 -3.17 -4.33 5.35
CA MET A 129 -2.97 -4.90 4.02
C MET A 129 -4.15 -5.81 3.61
N ILE A 130 -4.62 -6.65 4.53
CA ILE A 130 -5.76 -7.54 4.27
C ILE A 130 -7.04 -6.72 4.04
N LEU A 131 -7.37 -5.79 4.94
CA LEU A 131 -8.59 -4.99 4.87
C LEU A 131 -8.64 -4.13 3.59
N TRP A 132 -7.56 -3.39 3.29
CA TRP A 132 -7.49 -2.57 2.09
C TRP A 132 -7.59 -3.40 0.82
N SER A 133 -6.91 -4.54 0.75
CA SER A 133 -7.01 -5.45 -0.39
C SER A 133 -8.43 -6.00 -0.56
N VAL A 134 -9.06 -6.46 0.52
CA VAL A 134 -10.42 -7.01 0.49
C VAL A 134 -11.43 -5.97 0.02
N GLU A 135 -11.43 -4.78 0.61
CA GLU A 135 -12.41 -3.74 0.26
C GLU A 135 -12.15 -3.16 -1.15
N THR A 136 -10.89 -3.07 -1.59
CA THR A 136 -10.57 -2.68 -2.97
C THR A 136 -11.04 -3.74 -3.97
N LEU A 137 -10.82 -5.02 -3.69
CA LEU A 137 -11.27 -6.12 -4.55
C LEU A 137 -12.80 -6.22 -4.62
N LYS A 138 -13.52 -5.93 -3.53
CA LYS A 138 -15.00 -5.86 -3.54
C LYS A 138 -15.52 -4.67 -4.35
N ALA A 139 -14.74 -3.60 -4.42
CA ALA A 139 -15.09 -2.39 -5.15
C ALA A 139 -14.66 -2.43 -6.62
N ASP A 140 -13.86 -3.44 -7.01
CA ASP A 140 -13.45 -3.67 -8.39
C ASP A 140 -14.64 -4.14 -9.22
N ASP A 141 -14.83 -3.53 -10.37
CA ASP A 141 -15.90 -3.81 -11.32
C ASP A 141 -15.33 -4.38 -12.65
N GLU A 142 -14.42 -5.35 -12.52
CA GLU A 142 -13.75 -6.08 -13.61
C GLU A 142 -12.78 -5.22 -14.44
N HIS A 143 -12.15 -4.23 -13.82
CA HIS A 143 -11.11 -3.41 -14.43
C HIS A 143 -9.70 -3.97 -14.17
N ASP A 144 -8.70 -3.43 -14.84
CA ASP A 144 -7.29 -3.81 -14.69
C ASP A 144 -6.70 -3.29 -13.36
N LEU A 145 -7.14 -3.85 -12.24
CA LEU A 145 -6.65 -3.51 -10.91
C LEU A 145 -5.27 -4.12 -10.65
N LYS A 146 -4.34 -3.31 -10.14
CA LYS A 146 -3.07 -3.80 -9.58
C LYS A 146 -3.04 -3.61 -8.06
N ILE A 147 -2.58 -4.63 -7.33
CA ILE A 147 -2.34 -4.55 -5.88
C ILE A 147 -0.87 -4.86 -5.63
N ALA A 148 -0.14 -3.90 -5.10
CA ALA A 148 1.25 -4.04 -4.69
C ALA A 148 1.34 -4.09 -3.17
N ASN A 149 1.90 -5.17 -2.64
CA ASN A 149 2.10 -5.37 -1.21
C ASN A 149 3.58 -5.17 -0.87
N VAL A 150 3.88 -4.07 -0.16
CA VAL A 150 5.24 -3.73 0.25
C VAL A 150 5.56 -4.46 1.55
N MET A 151 6.43 -5.43 1.43
CA MET A 151 6.90 -6.29 2.53
C MET A 151 8.33 -5.92 2.93
N SER A 152 9.19 -6.90 3.10
CA SER A 152 10.60 -6.72 3.44
C SER A 152 11.33 -8.06 3.28
N PRO A 153 12.67 -8.14 3.21
CA PRO A 153 13.41 -9.40 3.25
C PRO A 153 13.08 -10.30 4.45
N PRO A 154 12.76 -9.81 5.65
CA PRO A 154 12.18 -10.61 6.76
C PRO A 154 10.94 -11.43 6.41
N ALA A 155 10.26 -11.16 5.30
CA ALA A 155 9.20 -12.03 4.76
C ALA A 155 9.74 -13.35 4.15
N THR A 156 11.07 -13.51 4.00
CA THR A 156 11.70 -14.66 3.37
C THR A 156 12.71 -15.37 4.25
N ARG A 157 13.11 -14.77 5.37
CA ARG A 157 14.09 -15.29 6.32
C ARG A 157 13.80 -14.77 7.73
N GLY A 158 14.28 -15.48 8.75
CA GLY A 158 14.27 -14.97 10.13
C GLY A 158 15.45 -14.03 10.38
N ASN A 159 15.22 -13.00 11.17
CA ASN A 159 16.26 -12.13 11.70
C ASN A 159 16.23 -12.16 13.23
N ALA A 160 17.40 -12.15 13.86
CA ALA A 160 17.51 -11.96 15.31
C ALA A 160 16.89 -10.61 15.69
N ASN A 161 16.27 -10.50 16.85
CA ASN A 161 15.63 -9.29 17.39
C ASN A 161 14.46 -8.71 16.53
N GLU A 162 13.95 -9.49 15.58
CA GLU A 162 12.84 -9.10 14.70
C GLU A 162 11.70 -10.14 14.71
N SER A 163 11.58 -10.97 15.73
CA SER A 163 10.69 -12.15 15.66
C SER A 163 9.23 -11.79 15.37
N VAL A 164 8.68 -10.74 16.00
CA VAL A 164 7.31 -10.29 15.77
C VAL A 164 7.16 -9.59 14.41
N TYR A 165 8.14 -8.79 14.03
CA TYR A 165 8.16 -8.15 12.71
C TYR A 165 8.28 -9.19 11.58
N CYS A 166 9.14 -10.19 11.74
CA CYS A 166 9.23 -11.33 10.82
C CYS A 166 7.88 -12.06 10.71
N ALA A 167 7.22 -12.33 11.84
CA ALA A 167 5.90 -13.00 11.83
C ALA A 167 4.86 -12.20 11.02
N ALA A 168 4.80 -10.87 11.20
CA ALA A 168 3.93 -10.00 10.41
C ALA A 168 4.28 -10.09 8.91
N LYS A 169 5.56 -9.94 8.54
CA LYS A 169 6.02 -9.94 7.14
C LYS A 169 5.86 -11.32 6.47
N TRP A 170 6.00 -12.42 7.18
CA TRP A 170 5.66 -13.75 6.67
C TRP A 170 4.15 -13.91 6.45
N GLY A 171 3.33 -13.34 7.35
CA GLY A 171 1.87 -13.27 7.17
C GLY A 171 1.49 -12.49 5.92
N GLU A 172 2.09 -11.32 5.70
CA GLU A 172 1.89 -10.51 4.50
C GLU A 172 2.26 -11.26 3.22
N LYS A 173 3.38 -12.01 3.23
CA LYS A 173 3.79 -12.86 2.10
C LYS A 173 2.81 -14.00 1.85
N GLY A 174 2.38 -14.70 2.91
CA GLY A 174 1.40 -15.77 2.81
C GLY A 174 0.09 -15.28 2.19
N TYR A 175 -0.41 -14.13 2.66
CA TYR A 175 -1.59 -13.48 2.11
C TYR A 175 -1.40 -13.09 0.63
N THR A 176 -0.28 -12.44 0.30
CA THR A 176 0.05 -12.03 -1.07
C THR A 176 0.07 -13.23 -2.03
N ASN A 177 0.70 -14.34 -1.63
CA ASN A 177 0.76 -15.55 -2.44
C ASN A 177 -0.62 -16.20 -2.62
N SER A 178 -1.47 -16.18 -1.60
CA SER A 178 -2.85 -16.65 -1.70
C SER A 178 -3.66 -15.80 -2.68
N LEU A 179 -3.52 -14.48 -2.66
CA LEU A 179 -4.17 -13.61 -3.65
C LEU A 179 -3.67 -13.88 -5.06
N LYS A 180 -2.35 -14.04 -5.27
CA LYS A 180 -1.79 -14.42 -6.58
C LYS A 180 -2.41 -15.70 -7.13
N ALA A 181 -2.60 -16.70 -6.26
CA ALA A 181 -3.22 -17.97 -6.65
C ALA A 181 -4.70 -17.79 -7.00
N ALA A 182 -5.45 -17.02 -6.18
CA ALA A 182 -6.87 -16.78 -6.36
C ALA A 182 -7.20 -15.99 -7.65
N TYR A 183 -6.35 -15.03 -7.99
CA TYR A 183 -6.55 -14.14 -9.16
C TYR A 183 -5.71 -14.53 -10.37
N LYS A 184 -5.15 -15.75 -10.40
CA LYS A 184 -4.40 -16.25 -11.54
C LYS A 184 -5.27 -16.29 -12.80
N GLY A 185 -4.83 -15.58 -13.83
CA GLY A 185 -5.55 -15.53 -15.11
C GLY A 185 -6.67 -14.48 -15.19
N SER A 186 -6.91 -13.71 -14.11
CA SER A 186 -7.83 -12.57 -14.15
C SER A 186 -7.15 -11.27 -14.59
N SER A 187 -7.93 -10.18 -14.73
CA SER A 187 -7.43 -8.82 -14.95
C SER A 187 -6.69 -8.26 -13.73
N VAL A 188 -7.04 -8.72 -12.52
CA VAL A 188 -6.38 -8.30 -11.28
C VAL A 188 -4.95 -8.83 -11.20
N LYS A 189 -4.00 -7.95 -10.97
CA LYS A 189 -2.56 -8.28 -10.83
C LYS A 189 -2.07 -8.03 -9.41
N ILE A 190 -1.46 -9.05 -8.80
CA ILE A 190 -0.93 -8.99 -7.43
C ILE A 190 0.61 -9.02 -7.49
N VAL A 191 1.23 -8.02 -6.89
CA VAL A 191 2.70 -7.87 -6.88
C VAL A 191 3.22 -7.85 -5.45
N GLY A 192 4.22 -8.68 -5.16
CA GLY A 192 4.98 -8.63 -3.92
C GLY A 192 6.21 -7.72 -4.08
N VAL A 193 6.42 -6.79 -3.17
CA VAL A 193 7.58 -5.89 -3.17
C VAL A 193 8.38 -6.11 -1.89
N TYR A 194 9.67 -6.41 -2.02
CA TYR A 194 10.55 -6.80 -0.91
C TYR A 194 11.77 -5.87 -0.84
N PRO A 195 11.61 -4.62 -0.40
CA PRO A 195 12.72 -3.69 -0.29
C PRO A 195 13.57 -4.02 0.93
N GLY A 196 14.89 -3.95 0.80
CA GLY A 196 15.83 -3.95 1.91
C GLY A 196 15.75 -2.68 2.76
N GLY A 197 16.79 -2.39 3.55
CA GLY A 197 16.80 -1.19 4.40
C GLY A 197 16.67 0.10 3.59
N ILE A 198 15.74 0.98 3.97
CA ILE A 198 15.43 2.25 3.33
C ILE A 198 15.83 3.37 4.28
N ASP A 199 16.48 4.41 3.79
CA ASP A 199 16.87 5.58 4.57
C ASP A 199 15.64 6.45 4.88
N THR A 200 15.00 6.14 5.99
CA THR A 200 13.79 6.80 6.48
C THR A 200 13.72 6.77 8.00
N ASP A 201 12.79 7.52 8.56
CA ASP A 201 12.51 7.53 10.01
C ASP A 201 11.93 6.21 10.55
N PHE A 202 11.65 5.24 9.67
CA PHE A 202 11.10 3.93 10.04
C PHE A 202 11.91 3.22 11.14
N TYR A 203 13.23 3.45 11.18
CA TYR A 203 14.13 2.83 12.14
C TYR A 203 14.39 3.67 13.40
N ARG A 204 13.98 4.94 13.44
CA ARG A 204 14.25 5.84 14.59
C ARG A 204 13.62 5.38 15.88
N ASP A 205 12.42 4.82 15.80
CA ASP A 205 11.70 4.30 16.97
C ASP A 205 12.19 2.91 17.40
N SER A 206 13.17 2.37 16.71
CA SER A 206 13.75 1.04 16.99
C SER A 206 15.14 1.17 17.63
N HIS A 207 15.26 1.95 18.69
CA HIS A 207 16.46 2.49 19.37
C HIS A 207 17.73 1.63 19.40
N ASP A 208 17.69 0.34 19.08
CA ASP A 208 18.79 -0.60 19.27
C ASP A 208 19.29 -1.27 17.99
N TYR A 209 18.66 -1.02 16.82
CA TYR A 209 18.85 -1.92 15.69
C TYR A 209 19.84 -1.42 14.64
N VAL A 210 19.88 -0.12 14.36
CA VAL A 210 20.73 0.43 13.29
C VAL A 210 21.50 1.63 13.79
N SER A 211 22.82 1.49 13.89
CA SER A 211 23.70 2.63 14.17
C SER A 211 23.64 3.65 13.01
N GLU A 212 23.83 4.94 13.33
CA GLU A 212 23.87 6.01 12.33
C GLU A 212 24.85 5.71 11.18
N ASP A 213 25.99 5.08 11.49
CA ASP A 213 27.01 4.66 10.52
C ASP A 213 26.50 3.64 9.49
N LYS A 214 25.39 2.95 9.76
CA LYS A 214 24.80 1.99 8.82
C LYS A 214 23.64 2.58 8.03
N GLN A 215 22.99 3.64 8.52
CA GLN A 215 21.83 4.24 7.85
C GLN A 215 22.21 4.83 6.49
N HIS A 216 23.39 5.43 6.35
CA HIS A 216 23.85 5.99 5.06
C HIS A 216 24.09 4.91 3.98
N THR A 217 24.11 3.62 4.35
CA THR A 217 24.18 2.50 3.40
C THR A 217 22.77 2.07 2.92
N PHE A 218 21.73 2.69 3.44
CA PHE A 218 20.35 2.34 3.09
C PHE A 218 19.96 2.95 1.74
N MET A 219 18.96 2.34 1.11
CA MET A 219 18.47 2.78 -0.20
C MET A 219 17.71 4.10 -0.07
N SER A 220 17.90 4.98 -1.03
CA SER A 220 17.09 6.19 -1.16
C SER A 220 15.63 5.84 -1.39
N PRO A 221 14.68 6.40 -0.61
CA PRO A 221 13.25 6.19 -0.85
C PRO A 221 12.82 6.61 -2.26
N ALA A 222 13.43 7.67 -2.81
CA ALA A 222 13.10 8.20 -4.13
C ALA A 222 13.53 7.25 -5.26
N GLU A 223 14.78 6.74 -5.21
CA GLU A 223 15.28 5.76 -6.17
C GLU A 223 14.48 4.44 -6.10
N LEU A 224 14.17 4.02 -4.88
CA LEU A 224 13.38 2.81 -4.66
C LEU A 224 11.96 2.95 -5.21
N ALA A 225 11.30 4.09 -4.98
CA ALA A 225 9.98 4.38 -5.53
C ALA A 225 9.98 4.36 -7.06
N GLU A 226 11.03 4.91 -7.70
CA GLU A 226 11.18 4.88 -9.16
C GLU A 226 11.23 3.44 -9.71
N ILE A 227 12.06 2.58 -9.11
CA ILE A 227 12.18 1.16 -9.51
C ILE A 227 10.85 0.43 -9.32
N ILE A 228 10.18 0.65 -8.19
CA ILE A 228 8.89 0.02 -7.90
C ILE A 228 7.84 0.47 -8.93
N LEU A 229 7.70 1.78 -9.14
CA LEU A 229 6.70 2.32 -10.06
C LEU A 229 6.99 1.97 -11.52
N PHE A 230 8.26 1.90 -11.95
CA PHE A 230 8.62 1.41 -13.28
C PHE A 230 8.01 0.02 -13.56
N ASN A 231 7.98 -0.85 -12.56
CA ASN A 231 7.42 -2.19 -12.68
C ASN A 231 5.89 -2.23 -12.51
N LEU A 232 5.29 -1.29 -11.78
CA LEU A 232 3.85 -1.28 -11.48
C LEU A 232 3.01 -0.56 -12.53
N VAL A 233 3.50 0.57 -13.07
CA VAL A 233 2.70 1.47 -13.92
C VAL A 233 2.99 1.34 -15.41
N ASN A 234 3.66 0.27 -15.84
CA ASN A 234 3.86 0.01 -17.26
C ASN A 234 2.58 -0.51 -17.91
N ASP A 235 2.36 -0.15 -19.18
CA ASP A 235 1.23 -0.61 -20.00
C ASP A 235 1.62 -1.81 -20.90
N ALA A 236 2.77 -2.43 -20.66
CA ALA A 236 3.21 -3.59 -21.41
C ALA A 236 2.38 -4.83 -21.06
N ASN A 237 2.21 -5.73 -22.02
CA ASN A 237 1.53 -7.02 -21.81
C ASN A 237 2.43 -8.01 -21.02
N LEU A 238 2.83 -7.58 -19.81
CA LEU A 238 3.62 -8.36 -18.86
C LEU A 238 3.20 -8.03 -17.43
N THR A 239 3.44 -8.96 -16.53
CA THR A 239 3.23 -8.77 -15.10
C THR A 239 4.49 -9.17 -14.35
N VAL A 240 5.03 -8.25 -13.58
CA VAL A 240 6.08 -8.55 -12.60
C VAL A 240 5.38 -9.06 -11.35
N SER A 241 5.67 -10.30 -10.93
CA SER A 241 4.99 -10.90 -9.78
C SER A 241 5.65 -10.55 -8.45
N ASP A 242 6.98 -10.41 -8.45
CA ASP A 242 7.77 -10.07 -7.27
C ASP A 242 8.91 -9.12 -7.65
N ILE A 243 9.12 -8.12 -6.81
CA ILE A 243 10.20 -7.13 -6.92
C ILE A 243 11.06 -7.25 -5.66
N LEU A 244 12.18 -7.94 -5.76
CA LEU A 244 13.17 -8.03 -4.70
C LEU A 244 14.28 -7.01 -4.96
N ILE A 245 14.50 -6.12 -3.99
CA ILE A 245 15.49 -5.05 -4.09
C ILE A 245 16.40 -5.09 -2.86
N GLU A 246 17.66 -5.36 -3.07
CA GLU A 246 18.66 -5.45 -2.01
C GLU A 246 19.62 -4.26 -2.06
N ARG A 247 20.18 -3.94 -0.90
CA ARG A 247 21.22 -2.92 -0.81
C ARG A 247 22.51 -3.39 -1.49
N ASN A 248 23.19 -2.47 -2.12
CA ASN A 248 24.53 -2.69 -2.63
C ASN A 248 25.53 -2.43 -1.49
N TYR A 249 26.07 -3.47 -0.88
CA TYR A 249 27.13 -3.35 0.12
C TYR A 249 28.46 -3.07 -0.61
N ARG A 250 28.75 -1.79 -0.80
CA ARG A 250 30.07 -1.35 -1.29
C ARG A 250 30.87 -0.71 -0.17
#